data_e62b9edc43407ed2fe88f8baa3540ae1
#
_entry.id   e62b9edc43407ed2fe88f8baa3540ae1
#
_cell.length_a   1.000
_cell.length_b   1.000
_cell.length_c   1.000
_cell.angle_alpha   90.00
_cell.angle_beta   90.00
_cell.angle_gamma   90.00
#
_symmetry.space_group_name_H-M   'P 1'
#
loop_
_entity.id
_entity.type
_entity.pdbx_description
1 polymer ?
#
loop_
_entity_poly.entity_id
_entity_poly.type
_entity_poly.pdbx_seq_one_letter_code
_entity_poly.pdbx_strand_id
1 'polypeptide(L)'
;MASRQFKNVSDLVRTISDSSGTAELVQEKIAERAIVSQLIAMRLKQNLSQADIAAEMNCTQSRVSKLENGVDKNLTIADIQAYLKTIKMQMGVMFHEEGNTLMERVKMHAFSIVSCLQEIASLSNGDQSMERAAVLAHMETIVNMARILGESCATIPSFQQELERMVQHQKKTKVQVASEPPRIHLVSDEPLVV
;
A
#
# COMPACT_ATOMS: atom_id res chain seq x y z
N MET A 1 -29.32 -27.57 5.78
CA MET A 1 -29.42 -26.14 5.30
C MET A 1 -28.03 -25.67 4.92
N ALA A 2 -27.78 -25.33 3.67
CA ALA A 2 -26.49 -24.86 3.22
C ALA A 2 -26.21 -23.45 3.81
N SER A 3 -25.12 -23.30 4.56
CA SER A 3 -24.67 -22.00 5.05
C SER A 3 -24.28 -21.14 3.87
N ARG A 4 -25.02 -20.07 3.58
CA ARG A 4 -24.62 -19.07 2.58
C ARG A 4 -23.50 -18.23 3.18
N GLN A 5 -22.32 -18.29 2.59
CA GLN A 5 -21.23 -17.39 2.91
C GLN A 5 -21.37 -16.12 2.07
N PHE A 6 -21.41 -14.96 2.71
CA PHE A 6 -21.44 -13.65 2.06
C PHE A 6 -20.02 -13.07 2.07
N LYS A 7 -19.61 -12.47 0.96
CA LYS A 7 -18.25 -11.88 0.83
C LYS A 7 -18.09 -10.62 1.67
N ASN A 8 -19.18 -9.87 1.85
CA ASN A 8 -19.21 -8.64 2.63
C ASN A 8 -20.65 -8.28 3.02
N VAL A 9 -20.81 -7.24 3.88
CA VAL A 9 -22.10 -6.77 4.35
C VAL A 9 -23.01 -6.31 3.20
N SER A 10 -22.46 -5.71 2.16
CA SER A 10 -23.22 -5.25 1.00
C SER A 10 -23.85 -6.41 0.21
N ASP A 11 -23.15 -7.54 0.07
CA ASP A 11 -23.68 -8.75 -0.53
C ASP A 11 -24.82 -9.35 0.30
N LEU A 12 -24.69 -9.33 1.62
CA LEU A 12 -25.74 -9.74 2.55
C LEU A 12 -26.99 -8.86 2.36
N VAL A 13 -26.81 -7.53 2.36
CA VAL A 13 -27.92 -6.58 2.20
C VAL A 13 -28.63 -6.74 0.86
N ARG A 14 -27.86 -6.90 -0.24
CA ARG A 14 -28.44 -7.15 -1.58
C ARG A 14 -29.26 -8.43 -1.65
N THR A 15 -28.90 -9.43 -0.85
CA THR A 15 -29.61 -10.73 -0.83
C THR A 15 -30.89 -10.66 0.03
N ILE A 16 -30.94 -9.78 1.03
CA ILE A 16 -32.06 -9.66 1.98
C ILE A 16 -33.03 -8.56 1.54
N SER A 17 -32.53 -7.51 0.87
CA SER A 17 -33.31 -6.34 0.47
C SER A 17 -33.66 -6.42 -1.01
N ASP A 18 -34.95 -6.36 -1.32
CA ASP A 18 -35.49 -6.30 -2.70
C ASP A 18 -35.24 -4.93 -3.38
N SER A 19 -34.71 -3.93 -2.67
CA SER A 19 -34.42 -2.60 -3.21
C SER A 19 -32.93 -2.36 -3.38
N SER A 20 -32.49 -2.07 -4.60
CA SER A 20 -31.09 -1.69 -4.92
C SER A 20 -30.60 -0.47 -4.09
N GLY A 21 -31.48 0.47 -3.79
CA GLY A 21 -31.15 1.67 -3.02
C GLY A 21 -30.70 1.41 -1.58
N THR A 22 -31.20 0.33 -0.92
CA THR A 22 -30.76 -0.01 0.44
C THR A 22 -29.31 -0.48 0.48
N ALA A 23 -28.86 -1.25 -0.51
CA ALA A 23 -27.48 -1.71 -0.58
C ALA A 23 -26.50 -0.55 -0.83
N GLU A 24 -26.88 0.42 -1.64
CA GLU A 24 -26.12 1.63 -1.92
C GLU A 24 -25.98 2.51 -0.69
N LEU A 25 -27.07 2.74 0.05
CA LEU A 25 -27.06 3.48 1.30
C LEU A 25 -26.16 2.82 2.37
N VAL A 26 -26.18 1.49 2.47
CA VAL A 26 -25.30 0.75 3.39
C VAL A 26 -23.85 0.90 2.97
N GLN A 27 -23.55 0.82 1.68
CA GLN A 27 -22.20 1.01 1.15
C GLN A 27 -21.68 2.43 1.47
N GLU A 28 -22.51 3.45 1.28
CA GLU A 28 -22.20 4.83 1.61
C GLU A 28 -21.89 4.98 3.11
N LYS A 29 -22.74 4.42 3.97
CA LYS A 29 -22.53 4.46 5.43
C LYS A 29 -21.27 3.73 5.89
N ILE A 30 -20.90 2.64 5.22
CA ILE A 30 -19.64 1.95 5.46
C ILE A 30 -18.46 2.84 5.01
N ALA A 31 -18.57 3.49 3.85
CA ALA A 31 -17.53 4.36 3.33
C ALA A 31 -17.31 5.60 4.22
N GLU A 32 -18.40 6.20 4.77
CA GLU A 32 -18.32 7.34 5.69
C GLU A 32 -17.56 7.04 6.99
N ARG A 33 -17.31 5.78 7.31
CA ARG A 33 -16.66 5.32 8.55
C ARG A 33 -15.46 4.41 8.30
N ALA A 34 -14.87 4.48 7.14
CA ALA A 34 -13.78 3.60 6.74
C ALA A 34 -12.56 3.74 7.66
N ILE A 35 -12.15 4.99 7.96
CA ILE A 35 -11.00 5.29 8.85
C ILE A 35 -11.35 4.94 10.29
N VAL A 36 -12.50 5.40 10.80
CA VAL A 36 -12.95 5.10 12.16
C VAL A 36 -12.98 3.58 12.39
N SER A 37 -13.55 2.83 11.45
CA SER A 37 -13.63 1.36 11.56
C SER A 37 -12.27 0.70 11.59
N GLN A 38 -11.29 1.21 10.83
CA GLN A 38 -9.92 0.73 10.87
C GLN A 38 -9.25 1.01 12.22
N LEU A 39 -9.40 2.23 12.76
CA LEU A 39 -8.86 2.58 14.08
C LEU A 39 -9.39 1.65 15.16
N ILE A 40 -10.71 1.39 15.18
CA ILE A 40 -11.35 0.45 16.11
C ILE A 40 -10.77 -0.96 15.94
N ALA A 41 -10.68 -1.45 14.70
CA ALA A 41 -10.15 -2.79 14.41
C ALA A 41 -8.71 -2.96 14.91
N MET A 42 -7.86 -1.94 14.70
CA MET A 42 -6.47 -1.94 15.16
C MET A 42 -6.39 -1.97 16.70
N ARG A 43 -7.20 -1.17 17.40
CA ARG A 43 -7.30 -1.17 18.86
C ARG A 43 -7.71 -2.54 19.39
N LEU A 44 -8.79 -3.10 18.85
CA LEU A 44 -9.32 -4.40 19.25
C LEU A 44 -8.31 -5.53 19.01
N LYS A 45 -7.56 -5.47 17.91
CA LYS A 45 -6.50 -6.44 17.62
C LYS A 45 -5.39 -6.43 18.68
N GLN A 46 -5.17 -5.30 19.34
CA GLN A 46 -4.20 -5.17 20.43
C GLN A 46 -4.84 -5.40 21.83
N ASN A 47 -6.12 -5.78 21.89
CA ASN A 47 -6.88 -5.98 23.13
C ASN A 47 -6.94 -4.73 24.02
N LEU A 48 -6.88 -3.54 23.44
CA LEU A 48 -6.96 -2.27 24.18
C LEU A 48 -8.41 -1.82 24.31
N SER A 49 -8.76 -1.28 25.50
CA SER A 49 -10.05 -0.65 25.74
C SER A 49 -10.05 0.82 25.28
N GLN A 50 -11.22 1.43 25.17
CA GLN A 50 -11.33 2.89 24.96
C GLN A 50 -10.70 3.70 26.09
N ALA A 51 -10.69 3.17 27.32
CA ALA A 51 -10.08 3.80 28.47
C ALA A 51 -8.55 3.80 28.36
N ASP A 52 -7.94 2.74 27.83
CA ASP A 52 -6.51 2.67 27.60
C ASP A 52 -6.07 3.72 26.57
N ILE A 53 -6.81 3.83 25.47
CA ILE A 53 -6.59 4.88 24.46
C ILE A 53 -6.71 6.27 25.06
N ALA A 54 -7.74 6.49 25.87
CA ALA A 54 -8.00 7.79 26.49
C ALA A 54 -6.86 8.21 27.44
N ALA A 55 -6.34 7.28 28.23
CA ALA A 55 -5.23 7.50 29.13
C ALA A 55 -3.97 7.96 28.37
N GLU A 56 -3.59 7.26 27.31
CA GLU A 56 -2.41 7.58 26.47
C GLU A 56 -2.61 8.89 25.67
N MET A 57 -3.84 9.17 25.20
CA MET A 57 -4.17 10.43 24.53
C MET A 57 -4.32 11.63 25.48
N ASN A 58 -4.17 11.43 26.79
CA ASN A 58 -4.45 12.45 27.82
C ASN A 58 -5.86 13.10 27.64
N CYS A 59 -6.86 12.27 27.44
CA CYS A 59 -8.24 12.73 27.25
C CYS A 59 -9.24 11.83 28.00
N THR A 60 -10.52 12.16 27.94
CA THR A 60 -11.56 11.35 28.56
C THR A 60 -11.97 10.17 27.67
N GLN A 61 -12.37 9.05 28.28
CA GLN A 61 -12.94 7.90 27.56
C GLN A 61 -14.16 8.32 26.71
N SER A 62 -14.97 9.27 27.18
CA SER A 62 -16.09 9.83 26.43
C SER A 62 -15.66 10.51 25.12
N ARG A 63 -14.46 11.15 25.08
CA ARG A 63 -13.91 11.71 23.85
C ARG A 63 -13.52 10.60 22.86
N VAL A 64 -12.86 9.56 23.32
CA VAL A 64 -12.51 8.40 22.48
C VAL A 64 -13.78 7.72 21.96
N SER A 65 -14.77 7.53 22.82
CA SER A 65 -16.06 6.96 22.43
C SER A 65 -16.76 7.80 21.36
N LYS A 66 -16.74 9.14 21.46
CA LYS A 66 -17.28 10.03 20.42
C LYS A 66 -16.53 9.91 19.11
N LEU A 67 -15.21 9.78 19.15
CA LEU A 67 -14.37 9.58 17.98
C LEU A 67 -14.73 8.26 17.29
N GLU A 68 -14.81 7.18 18.04
CA GLU A 68 -15.12 5.83 17.51
C GLU A 68 -16.57 5.67 17.05
N ASN A 69 -17.50 6.44 17.58
CA ASN A 69 -18.92 6.46 17.15
C ASN A 69 -19.20 7.50 16.04
N GLY A 70 -18.22 8.32 15.70
CA GLY A 70 -18.32 9.35 14.68
C GLY A 70 -18.22 8.82 13.25
N VAL A 71 -18.08 9.74 12.32
CA VAL A 71 -17.82 9.51 10.89
C VAL A 71 -16.49 10.17 10.53
N ASP A 72 -15.87 9.69 9.45
CA ASP A 72 -14.52 10.10 9.05
C ASP A 72 -14.38 11.61 8.82
N LYS A 73 -15.41 12.27 8.31
CA LYS A 73 -15.43 13.74 8.10
C LYS A 73 -15.27 14.56 9.38
N ASN A 74 -15.53 13.98 10.55
CA ASN A 74 -15.38 14.64 11.85
C ASN A 74 -14.00 14.40 12.47
N LEU A 75 -13.16 13.55 11.85
CA LEU A 75 -11.81 13.29 12.30
C LEU A 75 -10.86 14.38 11.80
N THR A 76 -10.00 14.85 12.68
CA THR A 76 -8.83 15.62 12.27
C THR A 76 -7.63 14.70 12.08
N ILE A 77 -6.67 15.13 11.27
CA ILE A 77 -5.38 14.41 11.13
C ILE A 77 -4.71 14.28 12.50
N ALA A 78 -4.81 15.30 13.34
CA ALA A 78 -4.26 15.29 14.70
C ALA A 78 -4.91 14.21 15.59
N ASP A 79 -6.24 14.02 15.51
CA ASP A 79 -6.93 12.97 16.25
C ASP A 79 -6.47 11.58 15.79
N ILE A 80 -6.32 11.37 14.46
CA ILE A 80 -5.86 10.10 13.92
C ILE A 80 -4.42 9.83 14.37
N GLN A 81 -3.52 10.81 14.27
CA GLN A 81 -2.12 10.67 14.68
C GLN A 81 -2.00 10.37 16.18
N ALA A 82 -2.76 11.10 17.02
CA ALA A 82 -2.78 10.89 18.46
C ALA A 82 -3.27 9.47 18.79
N TYR A 83 -4.34 9.01 18.16
CA TYR A 83 -4.86 7.66 18.34
C TYR A 83 -3.86 6.58 17.90
N LEU A 84 -3.27 6.71 16.71
CA LEU A 84 -2.29 5.76 16.19
C LEU A 84 -1.04 5.67 17.06
N LYS A 85 -0.59 6.80 17.62
CA LYS A 85 0.54 6.82 18.55
C LYS A 85 0.29 5.92 19.76
N THR A 86 -0.92 5.88 20.31
CA THR A 86 -1.27 5.05 21.48
C THR A 86 -1.12 3.56 21.19
N ILE A 87 -1.42 3.14 19.96
CA ILE A 87 -1.29 1.76 19.50
C ILE A 87 0.04 1.48 18.78
N LYS A 88 1.03 2.38 18.95
CA LYS A 88 2.39 2.29 18.37
C LYS A 88 2.39 2.10 16.86
N MET A 89 1.49 2.80 16.18
CA MET A 89 1.38 2.81 14.72
C MET A 89 1.65 4.20 14.17
N GLN A 90 2.03 4.27 12.91
CA GLN A 90 2.27 5.51 12.18
C GLN A 90 1.29 5.61 11.01
N MET A 91 0.95 6.84 10.63
CA MET A 91 0.11 7.13 9.48
C MET A 91 1.00 7.53 8.30
N GLY A 92 0.85 6.81 7.20
CA GLY A 92 1.34 7.25 5.90
C GLY A 92 0.20 7.90 5.11
N VAL A 93 0.47 9.05 4.48
CA VAL A 93 -0.49 9.75 3.62
C VAL A 93 0.07 9.81 2.21
N MET A 94 -0.76 9.44 1.24
CA MET A 94 -0.41 9.51 -0.18
C MET A 94 -1.47 10.34 -0.90
N PHE A 95 -1.02 11.29 -1.73
CA PHE A 95 -1.90 12.10 -2.57
C PHE A 95 -1.71 11.67 -4.03
N HIS A 96 -2.78 11.62 -4.78
CA HIS A 96 -2.77 11.38 -6.21
C HIS A 96 -3.73 12.34 -6.89
N GLU A 97 -3.46 12.63 -8.16
CA GLU A 97 -4.33 13.50 -8.95
C GLU A 97 -5.70 12.85 -9.17
N GLU A 98 -6.73 13.68 -9.25
CA GLU A 98 -8.06 13.25 -9.62
C GLU A 98 -8.02 12.69 -11.07
N GLY A 99 -8.59 11.50 -11.26
CA GLY A 99 -8.55 10.83 -12.56
C GLY A 99 -7.37 9.89 -12.79
N ASN A 100 -6.41 9.79 -11.86
CA ASN A 100 -5.34 8.80 -11.97
C ASN A 100 -5.91 7.38 -12.13
N THR A 101 -5.41 6.69 -13.15
CA THR A 101 -5.77 5.29 -13.42
C THR A 101 -5.26 4.38 -12.30
N LEU A 102 -5.84 3.18 -12.19
CA LEU A 102 -5.33 2.15 -11.27
C LEU A 102 -3.86 1.83 -11.53
N MET A 103 -3.42 1.86 -12.81
CA MET A 103 -2.04 1.61 -13.19
C MET A 103 -1.09 2.71 -12.67
N GLU A 104 -1.50 3.98 -12.73
CA GLU A 104 -0.72 5.10 -12.17
C GLU A 104 -0.61 4.98 -10.65
N ARG A 105 -1.68 4.59 -9.98
CA ARG A 105 -1.65 4.30 -8.54
C ARG A 105 -0.68 3.17 -8.20
N VAL A 106 -0.66 2.08 -8.97
CA VAL A 106 0.31 0.99 -8.81
C VAL A 106 1.74 1.48 -8.97
N LYS A 107 2.01 2.33 -9.98
CA LYS A 107 3.34 2.93 -10.18
C LYS A 107 3.75 3.79 -8.99
N MET A 108 2.86 4.60 -8.43
CA MET A 108 3.14 5.41 -7.24
C MET A 108 3.53 4.55 -6.03
N HIS A 109 2.81 3.46 -5.78
CA HIS A 109 3.18 2.52 -4.72
C HIS A 109 4.54 1.86 -4.98
N ALA A 110 4.85 1.51 -6.22
CA ALA A 110 6.16 0.97 -6.58
C ALA A 110 7.29 1.99 -6.32
N PHE A 111 7.11 3.26 -6.67
CA PHE A 111 8.07 4.31 -6.35
C PHE A 111 8.24 4.51 -4.83
N SER A 112 7.16 4.41 -4.05
CA SER A 112 7.24 4.46 -2.60
C SER A 112 8.11 3.33 -2.02
N ILE A 113 7.98 2.11 -2.56
CA ILE A 113 8.84 0.98 -2.17
C ILE A 113 10.31 1.27 -2.49
N VAL A 114 10.59 1.78 -3.69
CA VAL A 114 11.96 2.15 -4.09
C VAL A 114 12.53 3.21 -3.15
N SER A 115 11.74 4.22 -2.78
CA SER A 115 12.16 5.27 -1.84
C SER A 115 12.52 4.69 -0.47
N CYS A 116 11.70 3.79 0.08
CA CYS A 116 12.01 3.12 1.35
C CYS A 116 13.28 2.27 1.27
N LEU A 117 13.52 1.58 0.16
CA LEU A 117 14.74 0.81 -0.04
C LEU A 117 15.98 1.70 -0.14
N GLN A 118 15.87 2.87 -0.78
CA GLN A 118 16.96 3.86 -0.83
C GLN A 118 17.26 4.42 0.57
N GLU A 119 16.24 4.66 1.38
CA GLU A 119 16.41 5.09 2.77
C GLU A 119 17.15 4.01 3.59
N ILE A 120 16.75 2.74 3.48
CA ILE A 120 17.47 1.62 4.11
C ILE A 120 18.94 1.58 3.67
N ALA A 121 19.22 1.75 2.38
CA ALA A 121 20.58 1.78 1.86
C ALA A 121 21.39 2.96 2.44
N SER A 122 20.75 4.12 2.61
CA SER A 122 21.41 5.31 3.18
C SER A 122 21.82 5.15 4.64
N LEU A 123 21.14 4.28 5.40
CA LEU A 123 21.46 3.99 6.80
C LEU A 123 22.78 3.23 6.96
N SER A 124 23.29 2.60 5.90
CA SER A 124 24.55 1.83 5.96
C SER A 124 25.77 2.71 6.22
N ASN A 125 25.76 3.95 5.72
CA ASN A 125 26.74 5.01 5.97
C ASN A 125 28.21 4.54 6.05
N GLY A 126 28.58 3.57 5.20
CA GLY A 126 29.93 2.99 5.15
C GLY A 126 30.20 1.84 6.15
N ASP A 127 29.23 1.46 6.97
CA ASP A 127 29.32 0.27 7.80
C ASP A 127 29.02 -0.98 6.97
N GLN A 128 30.03 -1.85 6.84
CA GLN A 128 29.95 -3.07 6.01
C GLN A 128 28.88 -4.06 6.51
N SER A 129 28.59 -4.11 7.81
CA SER A 129 27.55 -4.97 8.37
C SER A 129 26.16 -4.44 8.04
N MET A 130 25.96 -3.14 8.13
CA MET A 130 24.73 -2.45 7.76
C MET A 130 24.49 -2.52 6.24
N GLU A 131 25.54 -2.39 5.43
CA GLU A 131 25.44 -2.55 3.98
C GLU A 131 24.94 -3.94 3.60
N ARG A 132 25.49 -5.00 4.20
CA ARG A 132 25.01 -6.36 4.00
C ARG A 132 23.55 -6.53 4.43
N ALA A 133 23.13 -5.97 5.56
CA ALA A 133 21.76 -6.00 6.02
C ALA A 133 20.82 -5.28 5.04
N ALA A 134 21.23 -4.12 4.51
CA ALA A 134 20.49 -3.39 3.49
C ALA A 134 20.32 -4.21 2.19
N VAL A 135 21.39 -4.86 1.72
CA VAL A 135 21.32 -5.74 0.54
C VAL A 135 20.35 -6.90 0.77
N LEU A 136 20.40 -7.55 1.93
CA LEU A 136 19.49 -8.65 2.26
C LEU A 136 18.04 -8.16 2.30
N ALA A 137 17.76 -7.01 2.92
CA ALA A 137 16.43 -6.41 2.96
C ALA A 137 15.88 -6.10 1.55
N HIS A 138 16.74 -5.59 0.65
CA HIS A 138 16.39 -5.37 -0.76
C HIS A 138 16.03 -6.67 -1.47
N MET A 139 16.87 -7.70 -1.33
CA MET A 139 16.64 -9.01 -1.96
C MET A 139 15.36 -9.66 -1.44
N GLU A 140 15.15 -9.63 -0.12
CA GLU A 140 13.93 -10.16 0.49
C GLU A 140 12.69 -9.42 0.00
N THR A 141 12.74 -8.10 -0.10
CA THR A 141 11.65 -7.28 -0.63
C THR A 141 11.33 -7.67 -2.08
N ILE A 142 12.35 -7.81 -2.95
CA ILE A 142 12.16 -8.21 -4.35
C ILE A 142 11.49 -9.58 -4.43
N VAL A 143 11.98 -10.56 -3.67
CA VAL A 143 11.44 -11.93 -3.66
C VAL A 143 9.99 -11.95 -3.16
N ASN A 144 9.70 -11.25 -2.06
CA ASN A 144 8.36 -11.17 -1.51
C ASN A 144 7.39 -10.47 -2.45
N MET A 145 7.81 -9.37 -3.09
CA MET A 145 6.98 -8.67 -4.09
C MET A 145 6.71 -9.56 -5.30
N ALA A 146 7.71 -10.26 -5.81
CA ALA A 146 7.54 -11.19 -6.93
C ALA A 146 6.55 -12.31 -6.58
N ARG A 147 6.62 -12.86 -5.37
CA ARG A 147 5.68 -13.88 -4.87
C ARG A 147 4.25 -13.32 -4.77
N ILE A 148 4.06 -12.18 -4.11
CA ILE A 148 2.74 -11.55 -3.93
C ILE A 148 2.11 -11.22 -5.29
N LEU A 149 2.88 -10.65 -6.20
CA LEU A 149 2.41 -10.33 -7.55
C LEU A 149 2.08 -11.60 -8.34
N GLY A 150 2.91 -12.62 -8.24
CA GLY A 150 2.68 -13.92 -8.89
C GLY A 150 1.39 -14.58 -8.40
N GLU A 151 1.15 -14.62 -7.09
CA GLU A 151 -0.07 -15.15 -6.49
C GLU A 151 -1.32 -14.34 -6.92
N SER A 152 -1.22 -13.01 -6.94
CA SER A 152 -2.30 -12.14 -7.41
C SER A 152 -2.64 -12.36 -8.89
N CYS A 153 -1.62 -12.52 -9.73
CA CYS A 153 -1.76 -12.69 -11.17
C CYS A 153 -2.17 -14.11 -11.59
N ALA A 154 -1.98 -15.12 -10.71
CA ALA A 154 -2.37 -16.51 -10.98
C ALA A 154 -3.88 -16.66 -11.21
N THR A 155 -4.69 -15.70 -10.77
CA THR A 155 -6.15 -15.66 -11.02
C THR A 155 -6.53 -15.19 -12.42
N ILE A 156 -5.58 -14.68 -13.21
CA ILE A 156 -5.81 -14.18 -14.58
C ILE A 156 -5.49 -15.31 -15.58
N PRO A 157 -6.46 -15.88 -16.32
CA PRO A 157 -6.24 -17.09 -17.12
C PRO A 157 -5.15 -16.98 -18.20
N SER A 158 -4.95 -15.79 -18.77
CA SER A 158 -3.94 -15.55 -19.82
C SER A 158 -2.58 -15.06 -19.29
N PHE A 159 -2.46 -14.84 -17.98
CA PHE A 159 -1.27 -14.20 -17.40
C PHE A 159 0.01 -15.01 -17.62
N GLN A 160 -0.03 -16.31 -17.40
CA GLN A 160 1.17 -17.16 -17.58
C GLN A 160 1.66 -17.15 -19.02
N GLN A 161 0.76 -17.23 -19.99
CA GLN A 161 1.12 -17.20 -21.41
C GLN A 161 1.77 -15.85 -21.80
N GLU A 162 1.23 -14.75 -21.28
CA GLU A 162 1.75 -13.42 -21.58
C GLU A 162 3.10 -13.18 -20.89
N LEU A 163 3.26 -13.64 -19.65
CA LEU A 163 4.53 -13.60 -18.93
C LEU A 163 5.62 -14.36 -19.67
N GLU A 164 5.33 -15.56 -20.18
CA GLU A 164 6.27 -16.34 -20.99
C GLU A 164 6.67 -15.60 -22.27
N ARG A 165 5.71 -14.94 -22.95
CA ARG A 165 6.00 -14.12 -24.14
C ARG A 165 6.93 -12.95 -23.81
N MET A 166 6.66 -12.24 -22.71
CA MET A 166 7.50 -11.11 -22.28
C MET A 166 8.92 -11.54 -21.93
N VAL A 167 9.08 -12.65 -21.19
CA VAL A 167 10.39 -13.21 -20.84
C VAL A 167 11.16 -13.63 -22.09
N GLN A 168 10.51 -14.25 -23.05
CA GLN A 168 11.09 -14.63 -24.33
C GLN A 168 11.55 -13.40 -25.13
N HIS A 169 10.73 -12.35 -25.16
CA HIS A 169 11.05 -11.09 -25.82
C HIS A 169 12.27 -10.41 -25.20
N GLN A 170 12.35 -10.34 -23.87
CA GLN A 170 13.50 -9.76 -23.17
C GLN A 170 14.79 -10.54 -23.41
N LYS A 171 14.73 -11.87 -23.47
CA LYS A 171 15.90 -12.70 -23.82
C LYS A 171 16.41 -12.41 -25.23
N LYS A 172 15.52 -12.24 -26.20
CA LYS A 172 15.90 -11.88 -27.58
C LYS A 172 16.54 -10.49 -27.65
N THR A 173 16.00 -9.50 -26.94
CA THR A 173 16.53 -8.14 -26.91
C THR A 173 17.90 -8.07 -26.25
N LYS A 174 18.13 -8.82 -25.15
CA LYS A 174 19.45 -8.88 -24.50
C LYS A 174 20.52 -9.53 -25.39
N VAL A 175 20.16 -10.54 -26.16
CA VAL A 175 21.10 -11.17 -27.12
C VAL A 175 21.46 -10.21 -28.26
N GLN A 176 20.52 -9.39 -28.74
CA GLN A 176 20.78 -8.38 -29.76
C GLN A 176 21.68 -7.25 -29.26
N VAL A 177 21.44 -6.73 -28.03
CA VAL A 177 22.29 -5.69 -27.43
C VAL A 177 23.69 -6.18 -27.10
N ALA A 178 23.84 -7.43 -26.72
CA ALA A 178 25.16 -8.05 -26.48
C ALA A 178 25.97 -8.31 -27.76
N SER A 179 25.34 -8.31 -28.94
CA SER A 179 26.00 -8.50 -30.25
C SER A 179 26.40 -7.19 -30.93
N GLU A 180 25.99 -6.04 -30.44
CA GLU A 180 26.46 -4.75 -30.94
C GLU A 180 27.64 -4.25 -30.09
N PRO A 181 28.78 -3.89 -30.69
CA PRO A 181 29.89 -3.30 -29.93
C PRO A 181 29.44 -1.93 -29.35
N PRO A 182 29.94 -1.58 -28.15
CA PRO A 182 29.56 -0.31 -27.50
C PRO A 182 29.98 0.85 -28.41
N ARG A 183 29.02 1.66 -28.83
CA ARG A 183 29.31 2.93 -29.51
C ARG A 183 29.83 3.90 -28.45
N ILE A 184 31.15 4.06 -28.41
CA ILE A 184 31.80 5.11 -27.62
C ILE A 184 31.53 6.42 -28.36
N HIS A 185 30.58 7.21 -27.86
CA HIS A 185 30.50 8.60 -28.19
C HIS A 185 31.64 9.31 -27.45
N LEU A 186 32.74 9.54 -28.19
CA LEU A 186 33.73 10.53 -27.78
C LEU A 186 33.02 11.89 -27.79
N VAL A 187 32.76 12.44 -26.62
CA VAL A 187 32.39 13.82 -26.44
C VAL A 187 33.62 14.61 -26.88
N SER A 188 33.54 15.27 -28.02
CA SER A 188 34.56 16.22 -28.46
C SER A 188 34.57 17.39 -27.47
N ASP A 189 35.71 17.60 -26.82
CA ASP A 189 35.99 18.75 -26.00
C ASP A 189 35.95 20.01 -26.92
N GLU A 190 34.80 20.69 -26.95
CA GLU A 190 34.76 22.07 -27.41
C GLU A 190 35.08 22.97 -26.22
N PRO A 191 36.11 23.86 -26.34
CA PRO A 191 36.43 24.78 -25.28
C PRO A 191 35.34 25.88 -25.18
N LEU A 192 34.83 26.06 -23.96
CA LEU A 192 34.00 27.21 -23.59
C LEU A 192 34.78 28.50 -23.92
N VAL A 193 34.30 29.24 -24.91
CA VAL A 193 34.77 30.62 -25.16
C VAL A 193 34.05 31.52 -24.16
N VAL A 194 34.83 32.27 -23.45
CA VAL A 194 34.45 33.30 -22.45
C VAL A 194 33.59 34.43 -23.07
#